data_132c91d47bebcb3a7de7349553e72908
#
_entry.id   132c91d47bebcb3a7de7349553e72908
#
_cell.length_a   1.000
_cell.length_b   1.000
_cell.length_c   1.000
_cell.angle_alpha   90.00
_cell.angle_beta   90.00
_cell.angle_gamma   90.00
#
_symmetry.space_group_name_H-M   'P 1'
#
loop_
_entity.id
_entity.type
_entity.pdbx_description
1 polymer ?
#
loop_
_entity_poly.entity_id
_entity_poly.type
_entity_poly.pdbx_seq_one_letter_code
_entity_poly.pdbx_strand_id
1 'polypeptide(L)'
;MTPFHSASDDKPAKGDKADKAERGSGLAEQLAFKSRFVLVFGEIDDKLARSVCERLILLSQDSDAPINLLVSSPGGHVESGDAIHDMIRFVRAPVTVIGSGWVASAATHLFLAAPKERRLCLPNTRFMIHQPAGGAGGRATDIAIQAKEIIKVRERIAKVVATETGQPMDKVRADMERDYWMSADEAIAYGIVSRVVVNQKELS
;
A
#
# COMPACT_ATOMS: atom_id res chain seq x y z
N MET A 1 19.41 22.31 68.98
CA MET A 1 19.24 22.99 67.70
C MET A 1 20.01 22.20 66.68
N THR A 2 19.37 21.33 65.91
CA THR A 2 19.92 20.55 64.82
C THR A 2 19.48 21.16 63.50
N PRO A 3 20.35 21.38 62.50
CA PRO A 3 19.93 21.97 61.22
C PRO A 3 19.35 20.91 60.29
N PHE A 4 18.25 21.31 59.66
CA PHE A 4 17.52 20.56 58.58
C PHE A 4 18.45 20.40 57.35
N HIS A 5 18.57 19.17 56.87
CA HIS A 5 19.11 18.85 55.56
C HIS A 5 17.98 19.00 54.52
N SER A 6 18.14 19.89 53.58
CA SER A 6 17.26 20.01 52.42
C SER A 6 17.62 18.94 51.39
N ALA A 7 16.70 18.07 51.09
CA ALA A 7 16.82 17.14 49.94
C ALA A 7 16.75 17.96 48.64
N SER A 8 17.77 17.85 47.82
CA SER A 8 17.79 18.38 46.45
C SER A 8 16.95 17.47 45.55
N ASP A 9 15.84 17.96 45.06
CA ASP A 9 15.05 17.35 43.98
C ASP A 9 15.86 17.39 42.67
N ASP A 10 16.54 16.30 42.38
CA ASP A 10 17.20 16.06 41.09
C ASP A 10 16.11 15.69 40.04
N LYS A 11 15.57 16.70 39.36
CA LYS A 11 14.75 16.50 38.15
C LYS A 11 15.67 16.14 36.99
N PRO A 12 15.47 15.00 36.31
CA PRO A 12 16.29 14.67 35.16
C PRO A 12 16.17 15.73 34.06
N ALA A 13 17.32 16.17 33.53
CA ALA A 13 17.43 17.22 32.53
C ALA A 13 16.62 16.89 31.27
N LYS A 14 15.91 17.89 30.72
CA LYS A 14 15.10 17.76 29.51
C LYS A 14 15.86 17.25 28.28
N GLY A 15 17.19 17.36 28.25
CA GLY A 15 18.04 16.87 27.16
C GLY A 15 18.11 15.35 27.04
N ASP A 16 18.15 14.61 28.15
CA ASP A 16 18.27 13.13 28.13
C ASP A 16 17.05 12.41 27.55
N LYS A 17 15.87 13.02 27.62
CA LYS A 17 14.63 12.43 27.04
C LYS A 17 14.54 12.65 25.53
N ALA A 18 15.01 13.79 25.03
CA ALA A 18 15.03 14.09 23.60
C ALA A 18 16.07 13.21 22.88
N ASP A 19 17.29 13.10 23.40
CA ASP A 19 18.35 12.25 22.86
C ASP A 19 17.98 10.76 22.85
N LYS A 20 17.26 10.25 23.86
CA LYS A 20 16.75 8.87 23.87
C LYS A 20 15.64 8.64 22.86
N ALA A 21 14.77 9.64 22.63
CA ALA A 21 13.72 9.55 21.64
C ALA A 21 14.29 9.57 20.21
N GLU A 22 15.25 10.42 19.91
CA GLU A 22 15.94 10.48 18.61
C GLU A 22 16.74 9.21 18.32
N ARG A 23 17.50 8.68 19.30
CA ARG A 23 18.21 7.39 19.14
C ARG A 23 17.27 6.22 18.95
N GLY A 24 16.09 6.23 19.61
CA GLY A 24 15.06 5.21 19.44
C GLY A 24 14.42 5.24 18.05
N SER A 25 14.13 6.43 17.50
CA SER A 25 13.59 6.57 16.15
C SER A 25 14.59 6.11 15.08
N GLY A 26 15.85 6.50 15.17
CA GLY A 26 16.89 6.08 14.24
C GLY A 26 17.13 4.56 14.23
N LEU A 27 17.07 3.90 15.39
CA LEU A 27 17.17 2.43 15.46
C LEU A 27 15.96 1.76 14.81
N ALA A 28 14.75 2.25 15.09
CA ALA A 28 13.52 1.72 14.49
C ALA A 28 13.52 1.86 12.96
N GLU A 29 13.95 3.00 12.44
CA GLU A 29 14.10 3.25 11.00
C GLU A 29 15.14 2.31 10.36
N GLN A 30 16.28 2.12 11.01
CA GLN A 30 17.31 1.19 10.53
C GLN A 30 16.81 -0.26 10.51
N LEU A 31 16.11 -0.71 11.56
CA LEU A 31 15.52 -2.04 11.63
C LEU A 31 14.42 -2.21 10.57
N ALA A 32 13.57 -1.20 10.38
CA ALA A 32 12.55 -1.19 9.35
C ALA A 32 13.16 -1.26 7.93
N PHE A 33 14.28 -0.56 7.69
CA PHE A 33 15.01 -0.65 6.42
C PHE A 33 15.61 -2.05 6.21
N LYS A 34 16.31 -2.58 7.22
CA LYS A 34 16.91 -3.93 7.17
C LYS A 34 15.90 -5.04 7.01
N SER A 35 14.68 -4.87 7.54
CA SER A 35 13.61 -5.86 7.39
C SER A 35 13.09 -5.99 5.96
N ARG A 36 13.38 -4.99 5.11
CA ARG A 36 12.89 -4.87 3.72
C ARG A 36 11.36 -4.90 3.61
N PHE A 37 10.67 -4.49 4.67
CA PHE A 37 9.23 -4.27 4.67
C PHE A 37 8.90 -2.81 4.38
N VAL A 38 7.94 -2.60 3.47
CA VAL A 38 7.33 -1.30 3.17
C VAL A 38 5.85 -1.39 3.49
N LEU A 39 5.30 -0.37 4.12
CA LEU A 39 3.90 -0.35 4.55
C LEU A 39 3.10 0.61 3.67
N VAL A 40 1.95 0.12 3.18
CA VAL A 40 0.91 0.92 2.52
C VAL A 40 -0.34 0.80 3.38
N PHE A 41 -0.49 1.73 4.32
CA PHE A 41 -1.58 1.73 5.29
C PHE A 41 -2.39 3.02 5.21
N GLY A 42 -3.71 2.90 5.31
CA GLY A 42 -4.64 4.01 5.22
C GLY A 42 -4.94 4.45 3.80
N GLU A 43 -5.47 5.66 3.64
CA GLU A 43 -5.85 6.22 2.34
C GLU A 43 -4.62 6.50 1.47
N ILE A 44 -4.71 6.17 0.19
CA ILE A 44 -3.65 6.44 -0.80
C ILE A 44 -3.78 7.87 -1.27
N ASP A 45 -2.82 8.69 -0.86
CA ASP A 45 -2.64 10.07 -1.28
C ASP A 45 -1.23 10.29 -1.85
N ASP A 46 -0.93 11.49 -2.30
CA ASP A 46 0.38 11.85 -2.87
C ASP A 46 1.53 11.70 -1.86
N LYS A 47 1.25 11.96 -0.58
CA LYS A 47 2.24 11.87 0.49
C LYS A 47 2.64 10.43 0.75
N LEU A 48 1.64 9.53 0.86
CA LEU A 48 1.87 8.09 1.01
C LEU A 48 2.59 7.53 -0.22
N ALA A 49 2.12 7.87 -1.42
CA ALA A 49 2.72 7.41 -2.68
C ALA A 49 4.19 7.81 -2.78
N ARG A 50 4.52 9.07 -2.49
CA ARG A 50 5.91 9.55 -2.45
C ARG A 50 6.76 8.73 -1.47
N SER A 51 6.30 8.54 -0.24
CA SER A 51 7.03 7.80 0.79
C SER A 51 7.28 6.34 0.40
N VAL A 52 6.28 5.67 -0.19
CA VAL A 52 6.38 4.28 -0.65
C VAL A 52 7.34 4.17 -1.83
N CYS A 53 7.21 5.04 -2.83
CA CYS A 53 8.09 5.05 -4.01
C CYS A 53 9.56 5.31 -3.62
N GLU A 54 9.81 6.30 -2.75
CA GLU A 54 11.15 6.58 -2.23
C GLU A 54 11.75 5.34 -1.54
N ARG A 55 10.98 4.67 -0.70
CA ARG A 55 11.43 3.48 0.02
C ARG A 55 11.71 2.31 -0.90
N LEU A 56 10.87 2.07 -1.92
CA LEU A 56 11.10 1.05 -2.94
C LEU A 56 12.42 1.30 -3.71
N ILE A 57 12.67 2.56 -4.11
CA ILE A 57 13.92 2.95 -4.78
C ILE A 57 15.12 2.68 -3.87
N LEU A 58 15.10 3.18 -2.63
CA LEU A 58 16.22 3.04 -1.70
C LEU A 58 16.55 1.58 -1.41
N LEU A 59 15.54 0.74 -1.14
CA LEU A 59 15.72 -0.70 -0.91
C LEU A 59 16.25 -1.43 -2.14
N SER A 60 15.79 -1.04 -3.33
CA SER A 60 16.28 -1.62 -4.59
C SER A 60 17.69 -1.17 -4.95
N GLN A 61 18.13 0.01 -4.49
CA GLN A 61 19.54 0.44 -4.65
C GLN A 61 20.48 -0.26 -3.65
N ASP A 62 19.97 -0.57 -2.45
CA ASP A 62 20.72 -1.27 -1.41
C ASP A 62 21.07 -2.71 -1.82
N SER A 63 20.10 -3.47 -2.33
CA SER A 63 20.33 -4.83 -2.83
C SER A 63 19.19 -5.35 -3.71
N ASP A 64 19.46 -6.44 -4.45
CA ASP A 64 18.44 -7.14 -5.26
C ASP A 64 17.61 -8.16 -4.44
N ALA A 65 17.78 -8.21 -3.12
CA ALA A 65 16.95 -9.06 -2.25
C ALA A 65 15.46 -8.64 -2.32
N PRO A 66 14.52 -9.57 -2.15
CA PRO A 66 13.09 -9.26 -2.23
C PRO A 66 12.65 -8.16 -1.26
N ILE A 67 11.72 -7.31 -1.71
CA ILE A 67 11.03 -6.29 -0.90
C ILE A 67 9.63 -6.81 -0.60
N ASN A 68 9.19 -6.74 0.66
CA ASN A 68 7.86 -7.12 1.08
C ASN A 68 7.00 -5.86 1.28
N LEU A 69 5.97 -5.68 0.46
CA LEU A 69 5.03 -4.57 0.53
C LEU A 69 3.75 -5.03 1.23
N LEU A 70 3.55 -4.62 2.49
CA LEU A 70 2.36 -4.95 3.27
C LEU A 70 1.29 -3.88 3.03
N VAL A 71 0.11 -4.31 2.53
CA VAL A 71 -0.96 -3.42 2.09
C VAL A 71 -2.20 -3.60 2.95
N SER A 72 -2.66 -2.52 3.59
CA SER A 72 -3.93 -2.43 4.31
C SER A 72 -4.55 -1.04 4.06
N SER A 73 -5.37 -0.92 3.02
CA SER A 73 -5.82 0.37 2.52
C SER A 73 -7.22 0.30 1.90
N PRO A 74 -8.07 1.32 2.13
CA PRO A 74 -9.36 1.47 1.43
C PRO A 74 -9.21 1.91 -0.04
N GLY A 75 -8.00 2.23 -0.48
CA GLY A 75 -7.74 2.91 -1.73
C GLY A 75 -7.57 4.41 -1.54
N GLY A 76 -7.90 5.21 -2.55
CA GLY A 76 -7.78 6.67 -2.53
C GLY A 76 -7.52 7.22 -3.92
N HIS A 77 -6.59 8.18 -4.02
CA HIS A 77 -6.26 8.89 -5.25
C HIS A 77 -5.68 7.94 -6.32
N VAL A 78 -6.30 7.90 -7.50
CA VAL A 78 -5.98 6.93 -8.55
C VAL A 78 -4.55 7.12 -9.05
N GLU A 79 -4.14 8.34 -9.37
CA GLU A 79 -2.81 8.65 -9.90
C GLU A 79 -1.70 8.35 -8.89
N SER A 80 -1.98 8.52 -7.59
CA SER A 80 -1.06 8.12 -6.51
C SER A 80 -0.94 6.58 -6.43
N GLY A 81 -2.05 5.87 -6.65
CA GLY A 81 -2.06 4.41 -6.78
C GLY A 81 -1.28 3.93 -8.00
N ASP A 82 -1.44 4.60 -9.14
CA ASP A 82 -0.69 4.34 -10.37
C ASP A 82 0.82 4.54 -10.17
N ALA A 83 1.22 5.61 -9.47
CA ALA A 83 2.63 5.87 -9.18
C ALA A 83 3.28 4.74 -8.38
N ILE A 84 2.57 4.21 -7.37
CA ILE A 84 3.06 3.05 -6.61
C ILE A 84 3.07 1.78 -7.49
N HIS A 85 2.00 1.55 -8.27
CA HIS A 85 1.90 0.41 -9.18
C HIS A 85 3.10 0.38 -10.14
N ASP A 86 3.38 1.49 -10.80
CA ASP A 86 4.47 1.57 -11.75
C ASP A 86 5.84 1.42 -11.06
N MET A 87 6.01 1.98 -9.85
CA MET A 87 7.23 1.85 -9.09
C MET A 87 7.52 0.40 -8.66
N ILE A 88 6.50 -0.38 -8.28
CA ILE A 88 6.63 -1.82 -8.00
C ILE A 88 7.22 -2.55 -9.21
N ARG A 89 6.82 -2.18 -10.42
CA ARG A 89 7.29 -2.80 -11.67
C ARG A 89 8.63 -2.25 -12.14
N PHE A 90 8.96 -1.03 -11.78
CA PHE A 90 10.17 -0.33 -12.23
C PHE A 90 11.43 -0.73 -11.47
N VAL A 91 11.33 -0.99 -10.17
CA VAL A 91 12.51 -1.33 -9.34
C VAL A 91 13.08 -2.70 -9.72
N ARG A 92 14.41 -2.86 -9.58
CA ARG A 92 15.11 -4.12 -9.92
C ARG A 92 14.82 -5.25 -8.93
N ALA A 93 14.76 -4.88 -7.62
CA ALA A 93 14.49 -5.85 -6.58
C ALA A 93 13.06 -6.42 -6.74
N PRO A 94 12.86 -7.74 -6.66
CA PRO A 94 11.53 -8.32 -6.78
C PRO A 94 10.65 -7.91 -5.60
N VAL A 95 9.44 -7.44 -5.89
CA VAL A 95 8.47 -7.01 -4.88
C VAL A 95 7.43 -8.11 -4.65
N THR A 96 7.24 -8.50 -3.40
CA THR A 96 6.14 -9.36 -2.94
C THR A 96 5.12 -8.49 -2.24
N VAL A 97 3.86 -8.53 -2.68
CA VAL A 97 2.76 -7.79 -2.06
C VAL A 97 1.96 -8.70 -1.13
N ILE A 98 1.64 -8.21 0.06
CA ILE A 98 0.97 -8.97 1.11
C ILE A 98 -0.24 -8.16 1.59
N GLY A 99 -1.44 -8.66 1.32
CA GLY A 99 -2.68 -8.04 1.79
C GLY A 99 -2.91 -8.30 3.28
N SER A 100 -3.42 -7.30 4.01
CA SER A 100 -3.80 -7.39 5.41
C SER A 100 -5.05 -6.56 5.68
N GLY A 101 -6.02 -7.09 6.43
CA GLY A 101 -7.28 -6.43 6.74
C GLY A 101 -8.10 -6.18 5.48
N TRP A 102 -7.89 -5.08 4.78
CA TRP A 102 -8.55 -4.78 3.51
C TRP A 102 -7.59 -4.22 2.45
N VAL A 103 -7.83 -4.61 1.22
CA VAL A 103 -7.13 -4.12 0.02
C VAL A 103 -8.20 -3.72 -0.98
N ALA A 104 -8.53 -2.44 -1.06
CA ALA A 104 -9.70 -1.98 -1.79
C ALA A 104 -9.38 -0.88 -2.81
N SER A 105 -10.13 -0.85 -3.93
CA SER A 105 -10.07 0.23 -4.92
C SER A 105 -8.65 0.43 -5.49
N ALA A 106 -8.07 1.62 -5.38
CA ALA A 106 -6.70 1.92 -5.83
C ALA A 106 -5.64 1.01 -5.15
N ALA A 107 -5.92 0.49 -3.93
CA ALA A 107 -5.04 -0.46 -3.27
C ALA A 107 -5.06 -1.84 -3.95
N THR A 108 -6.19 -2.29 -4.48
CA THR A 108 -6.23 -3.52 -5.28
C THR A 108 -5.50 -3.33 -6.61
N HIS A 109 -5.59 -2.13 -7.21
CA HIS A 109 -4.86 -1.82 -8.44
C HIS A 109 -3.34 -1.90 -8.24
N LEU A 110 -2.78 -1.24 -7.21
CA LEU A 110 -1.34 -1.34 -6.94
C LEU A 110 -0.92 -2.77 -6.53
N PHE A 111 -1.79 -3.52 -5.86
CA PHE A 111 -1.53 -4.91 -5.48
C PHE A 111 -1.31 -5.81 -6.70
N LEU A 112 -2.02 -5.55 -7.79
CA LEU A 112 -1.91 -6.27 -9.06
C LEU A 112 -0.61 -5.95 -9.84
N ALA A 113 0.20 -5.00 -9.40
CA ALA A 113 1.49 -4.68 -10.03
C ALA A 113 2.53 -5.81 -9.88
N ALA A 114 2.49 -6.54 -8.77
CA ALA A 114 3.39 -7.67 -8.56
C ALA A 114 3.01 -8.88 -9.44
N PRO A 115 3.96 -9.74 -9.83
CA PRO A 115 3.67 -11.02 -10.47
C PRO A 115 2.73 -11.87 -9.61
N LYS A 116 1.88 -12.70 -10.24
CA LYS A 116 0.82 -13.46 -9.56
C LYS A 116 1.35 -14.28 -8.38
N GLU A 117 2.47 -14.95 -8.54
CA GLU A 117 3.13 -15.79 -7.54
C GLU A 117 3.64 -15.01 -6.32
N ARG A 118 3.77 -13.67 -6.45
CA ARG A 118 4.19 -12.75 -5.40
C ARG A 118 3.04 -11.94 -4.78
N ARG A 119 1.80 -12.33 -5.05
CA ARG A 119 0.59 -11.70 -4.47
C ARG A 119 0.05 -12.60 -3.36
N LEU A 120 0.32 -12.26 -2.13
CA LEU A 120 -0.03 -13.02 -0.93
C LEU A 120 -1.05 -12.26 -0.08
N CYS A 121 -1.74 -12.93 0.81
CA CYS A 121 -2.55 -12.23 1.82
C CYS A 121 -2.58 -12.97 3.15
N LEU A 122 -2.93 -12.25 4.22
CA LEU A 122 -3.22 -12.83 5.53
C LEU A 122 -4.66 -13.37 5.55
N PRO A 123 -5.01 -14.31 6.47
CA PRO A 123 -6.28 -15.03 6.43
C PRO A 123 -7.54 -14.16 6.46
N ASN A 124 -7.52 -13.04 7.18
CA ASN A 124 -8.67 -12.15 7.34
C ASN A 124 -8.72 -11.00 6.33
N THR A 125 -7.94 -11.07 5.25
CA THR A 125 -7.89 -10.02 4.24
C THR A 125 -9.15 -10.06 3.38
N ARG A 126 -9.70 -8.88 3.11
CA ARG A 126 -10.78 -8.68 2.15
C ARG A 126 -10.29 -7.82 1.00
N PHE A 127 -10.72 -8.14 -0.20
CA PHE A 127 -10.40 -7.39 -1.41
C PHE A 127 -11.65 -6.73 -1.98
N MET A 128 -11.48 -5.57 -2.62
CA MET A 128 -12.58 -4.91 -3.30
C MET A 128 -12.10 -4.26 -4.59
N ILE A 129 -12.84 -4.51 -5.66
CA ILE A 129 -12.70 -3.83 -6.94
C ILE A 129 -13.96 -3.04 -7.26
N HIS A 130 -13.80 -1.88 -7.86
CA HIS A 130 -14.89 -1.06 -8.39
C HIS A 130 -14.36 -0.10 -9.46
N GLN A 131 -15.26 0.51 -10.23
CA GLN A 131 -14.90 1.59 -11.14
C GLN A 131 -14.43 2.84 -10.35
N PRO A 132 -13.53 3.66 -10.93
CA PRO A 132 -13.11 4.89 -10.27
C PRO A 132 -14.32 5.79 -10.02
N ALA A 133 -14.39 6.34 -8.81
CA ALA A 133 -15.35 7.37 -8.43
C ALA A 133 -14.68 8.75 -8.54
N GLY A 134 -15.38 9.71 -9.08
CA GLY A 134 -14.90 11.08 -9.19
C GLY A 134 -16.03 12.05 -9.43
N GLY A 135 -15.77 13.34 -9.20
CA GLY A 135 -16.69 14.43 -9.47
C GLY A 135 -16.09 15.40 -10.48
N ALA A 136 -16.93 15.98 -11.33
CA ALA A 136 -16.54 17.05 -12.24
C ALA A 136 -17.35 18.31 -11.93
N GLY A 137 -16.70 19.46 -11.88
CA GLY A 137 -17.34 20.74 -11.64
C GLY A 137 -16.73 21.83 -12.53
N GLY A 138 -17.45 22.95 -12.71
CA GLY A 138 -16.99 24.06 -13.50
C GLY A 138 -17.79 24.31 -14.78
N ARG A 139 -17.14 24.75 -15.86
CA ARG A 139 -17.78 25.02 -17.14
C ARG A 139 -18.18 23.70 -17.83
N ALA A 140 -19.24 23.73 -18.64
CA ALA A 140 -19.71 22.56 -19.38
C ALA A 140 -18.62 21.84 -20.16
N THR A 141 -17.72 22.59 -20.79
CA THR A 141 -16.56 22.05 -21.53
C THR A 141 -15.59 21.33 -20.59
N ASP A 142 -15.31 21.88 -19.40
CA ASP A 142 -14.39 21.30 -18.43
C ASP A 142 -14.98 20.00 -17.87
N ILE A 143 -16.28 19.98 -17.57
CA ILE A 143 -17.02 18.79 -17.16
C ILE A 143 -16.93 17.69 -18.23
N ALA A 144 -17.12 18.03 -19.51
CA ALA A 144 -17.04 17.08 -20.61
C ALA A 144 -15.61 16.48 -20.76
N ILE A 145 -14.57 17.28 -20.56
CA ILE A 145 -13.17 16.82 -20.56
C ILE A 145 -12.93 15.84 -19.42
N GLN A 146 -13.30 16.21 -18.19
CA GLN A 146 -13.11 15.36 -17.01
C GLN A 146 -13.88 14.04 -17.13
N ALA A 147 -15.12 14.07 -17.61
CA ALA A 147 -15.91 12.85 -17.84
C ALA A 147 -15.21 11.89 -18.81
N LYS A 148 -14.61 12.41 -19.89
CA LYS A 148 -13.83 11.59 -20.85
C LYS A 148 -12.62 10.96 -20.19
N GLU A 149 -11.88 11.69 -19.34
CA GLU A 149 -10.72 11.16 -18.63
C GLU A 149 -11.13 10.09 -17.61
N ILE A 150 -12.20 10.28 -16.86
CA ILE A 150 -12.73 9.25 -15.93
C ILE A 150 -13.06 7.95 -16.69
N ILE A 151 -13.69 8.05 -17.87
CA ILE A 151 -14.00 6.88 -18.71
C ILE A 151 -12.71 6.16 -19.15
N LYS A 152 -11.66 6.90 -19.57
CA LYS A 152 -10.37 6.32 -19.95
C LYS A 152 -9.70 5.61 -18.77
N VAL A 153 -9.71 6.22 -17.60
CA VAL A 153 -9.16 5.63 -16.36
C VAL A 153 -9.90 4.36 -16.01
N ARG A 154 -11.25 4.36 -16.07
CA ARG A 154 -12.08 3.16 -15.85
C ARG A 154 -11.66 2.01 -16.76
N GLU A 155 -11.55 2.24 -18.07
CA GLU A 155 -11.16 1.20 -19.03
C GLU A 155 -9.72 0.71 -18.80
N ARG A 156 -8.80 1.61 -18.46
CA ARG A 156 -7.41 1.26 -18.15
C ARG A 156 -7.32 0.35 -16.92
N ILE A 157 -8.00 0.70 -15.83
CA ILE A 157 -8.01 -0.11 -14.60
C ILE A 157 -8.68 -1.46 -14.86
N ALA A 158 -9.83 -1.50 -15.55
CA ALA A 158 -10.49 -2.75 -15.90
C ALA A 158 -9.58 -3.68 -16.74
N LYS A 159 -8.81 -3.10 -17.68
CA LYS A 159 -7.82 -3.86 -18.47
C LYS A 159 -6.71 -4.45 -17.60
N VAL A 160 -6.18 -3.68 -16.64
CA VAL A 160 -5.17 -4.18 -15.68
C VAL A 160 -5.75 -5.34 -14.89
N VAL A 161 -6.95 -5.18 -14.30
CA VAL A 161 -7.60 -6.25 -13.54
C VAL A 161 -7.80 -7.50 -14.42
N ALA A 162 -8.33 -7.36 -15.63
CA ALA A 162 -8.54 -8.51 -16.53
C ALA A 162 -7.23 -9.22 -16.89
N THR A 163 -6.20 -8.45 -17.25
CA THR A 163 -4.89 -8.99 -17.63
C THR A 163 -4.22 -9.72 -16.47
N GLU A 164 -4.22 -9.12 -15.29
CA GLU A 164 -3.48 -9.63 -14.14
C GLU A 164 -4.20 -10.77 -13.40
N THR A 165 -5.52 -10.86 -13.54
CA THR A 165 -6.32 -11.94 -12.94
C THR A 165 -6.65 -13.08 -13.90
N GLY A 166 -6.58 -12.83 -15.20
CA GLY A 166 -7.00 -13.76 -16.24
C GLY A 166 -8.53 -13.84 -16.43
N GLN A 167 -9.28 -12.92 -15.81
CA GLN A 167 -10.73 -12.85 -15.97
C GLN A 167 -11.12 -12.24 -17.33
N PRO A 168 -12.24 -12.67 -17.93
CA PRO A 168 -12.77 -12.02 -19.12
C PRO A 168 -13.08 -10.55 -18.90
N MET A 169 -12.75 -9.68 -19.85
CA MET A 169 -12.92 -8.23 -19.74
C MET A 169 -14.36 -7.81 -19.42
N ASP A 170 -15.33 -8.47 -20.04
CA ASP A 170 -16.75 -8.15 -19.81
C ASP A 170 -17.21 -8.51 -18.40
N LYS A 171 -16.68 -9.64 -17.84
CA LYS A 171 -16.92 -9.99 -16.43
C LYS A 171 -16.31 -8.94 -15.51
N VAL A 172 -15.07 -8.52 -15.75
CA VAL A 172 -14.40 -7.49 -14.94
C VAL A 172 -15.19 -6.17 -14.98
N ARG A 173 -15.66 -5.74 -16.14
CA ARG A 173 -16.50 -4.52 -16.26
C ARG A 173 -17.79 -4.62 -15.46
N ALA A 174 -18.44 -5.79 -15.49
CA ALA A 174 -19.67 -6.04 -14.74
C ALA A 174 -19.42 -6.04 -13.23
N ASP A 175 -18.38 -6.74 -12.77
CA ASP A 175 -18.01 -6.83 -11.36
C ASP A 175 -17.58 -5.45 -10.80
N MET A 176 -16.88 -4.64 -11.60
CA MET A 176 -16.41 -3.30 -11.20
C MET A 176 -17.50 -2.21 -11.27
N GLU A 177 -18.72 -2.51 -11.73
CA GLU A 177 -19.81 -1.50 -11.82
C GLU A 177 -20.19 -0.94 -10.44
N ARG A 178 -20.09 -1.75 -9.39
CA ARG A 178 -20.27 -1.41 -7.99
C ARG A 178 -19.18 -2.07 -7.16
N ASP A 179 -19.20 -1.81 -5.85
CA ASP A 179 -18.25 -2.41 -4.91
C ASP A 179 -18.36 -3.94 -4.91
N TYR A 180 -17.42 -4.60 -5.53
CA TYR A 180 -17.34 -6.05 -5.58
C TYR A 180 -16.33 -6.55 -4.54
N TRP A 181 -16.86 -7.01 -3.40
CA TRP A 181 -16.07 -7.50 -2.29
C TRP A 181 -15.77 -8.99 -2.39
N MET A 182 -14.55 -9.37 -2.00
CA MET A 182 -14.07 -10.75 -2.01
C MET A 182 -13.36 -11.04 -0.67
N SER A 183 -13.63 -12.21 -0.09
CA SER A 183 -12.79 -12.84 0.92
C SER A 183 -11.44 -13.26 0.33
N ALA A 184 -10.50 -13.73 1.18
CA ALA A 184 -9.21 -14.23 0.72
C ALA A 184 -9.38 -15.40 -0.28
N ASP A 185 -10.27 -16.36 0.00
CA ASP A 185 -10.51 -17.50 -0.89
C ASP A 185 -11.15 -17.10 -2.22
N GLU A 186 -12.11 -16.18 -2.19
CA GLU A 186 -12.72 -15.62 -3.40
C GLU A 186 -11.70 -14.84 -4.23
N ALA A 187 -10.79 -14.08 -3.59
CA ALA A 187 -9.72 -13.35 -4.27
C ALA A 187 -8.69 -14.29 -4.91
N ILE A 188 -8.41 -15.46 -4.31
CA ILE A 188 -7.60 -16.51 -4.93
C ILE A 188 -8.33 -17.08 -6.16
N ALA A 189 -9.60 -17.44 -6.03
CA ALA A 189 -10.40 -17.96 -7.14
C ALA A 189 -10.55 -16.94 -8.28
N TYR A 190 -10.63 -15.65 -7.95
CA TYR A 190 -10.69 -14.56 -8.92
C TYR A 190 -9.33 -14.34 -9.64
N GLY A 191 -8.23 -14.69 -9.00
CA GLY A 191 -6.87 -14.53 -9.54
C GLY A 191 -6.13 -13.28 -9.05
N ILE A 192 -6.65 -12.57 -8.05
CA ILE A 192 -5.98 -11.41 -7.43
C ILE A 192 -4.82 -11.89 -6.57
N VAL A 193 -5.01 -12.93 -5.77
CA VAL A 193 -4.06 -13.49 -4.81
C VAL A 193 -3.62 -14.87 -5.27
N SER A 194 -2.39 -15.27 -4.97
CA SER A 194 -1.89 -16.63 -5.22
C SER A 194 -2.18 -17.58 -4.06
N ARG A 195 -1.96 -17.13 -2.82
CA ARG A 195 -2.16 -17.94 -1.62
C ARG A 195 -2.29 -17.12 -0.34
N VAL A 196 -2.89 -17.69 0.67
CA VAL A 196 -2.89 -17.17 2.04
C VAL A 196 -1.59 -17.59 2.74
N VAL A 197 -1.05 -16.72 3.58
CA VAL A 197 0.08 -16.98 4.47
C VAL A 197 -0.32 -16.64 5.91
N VAL A 198 0.13 -17.44 6.86
CA VAL A 198 -0.24 -17.27 8.28
C VAL A 198 0.93 -16.77 9.14
N ASN A 199 2.16 -16.91 8.64
CA ASN A 199 3.34 -16.40 9.33
C ASN A 199 4.45 -15.97 8.37
N GLN A 200 5.38 -15.15 8.88
CA GLN A 200 6.46 -14.57 8.09
C GLN A 200 7.43 -15.62 7.50
N LYS A 201 7.56 -16.80 8.09
CA LYS A 201 8.45 -17.87 7.60
C LYS A 201 8.02 -18.41 6.23
N GLU A 202 6.77 -18.18 5.84
CA GLU A 202 6.22 -18.60 4.54
C GLU A 202 6.54 -17.63 3.40
N LEU A 203 7.24 -16.52 3.69
CA LEU A 203 7.66 -15.52 2.68
C LEU A 203 9.01 -15.86 2.02
N SER A 204 9.72 -16.87 2.53
CA SER A 204 11.01 -17.36 2.02
C SER A 204 10.85 -18.34 0.86
#